data_25649353de7c783304dbc33f15b294e9
#
_entry.id   25649353de7c783304dbc33f15b294e9
#
_cell.length_a   1.000
_cell.length_b   1.000
_cell.length_c   1.000
_cell.angle_alpha   90.00
_cell.angle_beta   90.00
_cell.angle_gamma   90.00
#
_symmetry.space_group_name_H-M   'P 1'
#
loop_
_entity.id
_entity.type
_entity.pdbx_description
1 polymer ?
#
loop_
_entity_poly.entity_id
_entity_poly.type
_entity_poly.pdbx_seq_one_letter_code
_entity_poly.pdbx_strand_id
1 'polypeptide(L)'
;MFKLVVAGSRSFSDFDRLAADLDRLLVRRFPDVEIVSGGAAGADALAERYARSRGLAFRAFPADWRRWGKLAGPIRNRQMADYGSAAVVYWDGRSRGTADMISSASAAGLRVVVRRF
;
A
#
# COMPACT_ATOMS: atom_id res chain seq x y z
N MET A 1 -17.05 -0.91 -1.33
CA MET A 1 -15.89 -0.52 -2.15
C MET A 1 -14.69 -1.41 -1.79
N PHE A 2 -13.98 -1.91 -2.78
CA PHE A 2 -12.79 -2.72 -2.54
C PHE A 2 -11.61 -1.80 -2.20
N LYS A 3 -11.00 -2.01 -1.05
CA LYS A 3 -9.93 -1.15 -0.54
C LYS A 3 -8.60 -1.87 -0.68
N LEU A 4 -7.81 -1.48 -1.68
CA LEU A 4 -6.51 -2.09 -1.93
C LEU A 4 -5.40 -1.27 -1.28
N VAL A 5 -4.75 -1.84 -0.28
CA VAL A 5 -3.55 -1.26 0.31
C VAL A 5 -2.38 -1.50 -0.64
N VAL A 6 -1.72 -0.41 -1.04
CA VAL A 6 -0.51 -0.47 -1.85
C VAL A 6 0.61 0.15 -1.04
N ALA A 7 1.61 -0.64 -0.72
CA ALA A 7 2.71 -0.21 0.13
C ALA A 7 4.02 -0.73 -0.45
N GLY A 8 5.14 -0.27 0.11
CA GLY A 8 6.42 -0.78 -0.32
C GLY A 8 7.58 0.11 0.04
N SER A 9 8.74 -0.33 -0.37
CA SER A 9 10.01 0.32 -0.09
C SER A 9 10.10 1.67 -0.80
N ARG A 10 10.77 2.63 -0.15
CA ARG A 10 10.93 4.00 -0.67
C ARG A 10 11.74 4.05 -1.96
N SER A 11 12.55 3.03 -2.22
CA SER A 11 13.37 2.93 -3.43
C SER A 11 12.61 2.39 -4.65
N PHE A 12 11.37 1.95 -4.48
CA PHE A 12 10.60 1.45 -5.61
C PHE A 12 10.13 2.61 -6.50
N SER A 13 10.48 2.57 -7.78
CA SER A 13 10.23 3.67 -8.73
C SER A 13 9.60 3.23 -10.05
N ASP A 14 9.27 1.95 -10.20
CA ASP A 14 8.77 1.41 -11.46
C ASP A 14 7.24 1.54 -11.55
N PHE A 15 6.79 2.72 -11.98
CA PHE A 15 5.36 2.99 -12.12
C PHE A 15 4.69 2.06 -13.12
N ASP A 16 5.33 1.78 -14.25
CA ASP A 16 4.73 0.95 -15.29
C ASP A 16 4.46 -0.46 -14.78
N ARG A 17 5.39 -1.01 -14.01
CA ARG A 17 5.22 -2.31 -13.37
C ARG A 17 4.06 -2.28 -12.36
N LEU A 18 4.01 -1.26 -11.51
CA LEU A 18 2.94 -1.11 -10.53
C LEU A 18 1.60 -0.99 -11.23
N ALA A 19 1.49 -0.14 -12.24
CA ALA A 19 0.24 0.07 -12.96
C ALA A 19 -0.24 -1.22 -13.64
N ALA A 20 0.66 -1.97 -14.28
CA ALA A 20 0.31 -3.23 -14.91
C ALA A 20 -0.17 -4.27 -13.90
N ASP A 21 0.51 -4.36 -12.76
CA ASP A 21 0.12 -5.28 -11.69
C ASP A 21 -1.28 -4.94 -11.14
N LEU A 22 -1.51 -3.66 -10.84
CA LEU A 22 -2.78 -3.24 -10.27
C LEU A 22 -3.92 -3.33 -11.27
N ASP A 23 -3.70 -2.99 -12.53
CA ASP A 23 -4.71 -3.16 -13.58
C ASP A 23 -5.18 -4.61 -13.66
N ARG A 24 -4.24 -5.55 -13.58
CA ARG A 24 -4.55 -6.98 -13.63
C ARG A 24 -5.32 -7.45 -12.40
N LEU A 25 -4.87 -7.02 -11.23
CA LEU A 25 -5.48 -7.43 -9.96
C LEU A 25 -6.89 -6.85 -9.78
N LEU A 26 -7.14 -5.67 -10.34
CA LEU A 26 -8.39 -4.93 -10.12
C LEU A 26 -9.37 -5.02 -11.30
N VAL A 27 -9.05 -5.77 -12.35
CA VAL A 27 -9.82 -5.77 -13.59
C VAL A 27 -11.31 -6.05 -13.38
N ARG A 28 -11.65 -6.90 -12.42
CA ARG A 28 -13.05 -7.26 -12.13
C ARG A 28 -13.71 -6.40 -11.07
N ARG A 29 -12.98 -5.43 -10.53
CA ARG A 29 -13.45 -4.60 -9.42
C ARG A 29 -13.64 -3.14 -9.78
N PHE A 30 -13.10 -2.71 -10.92
CA PHE A 30 -13.29 -1.34 -11.38
C PHE A 30 -14.77 -1.03 -11.62
N PRO A 31 -15.22 0.20 -11.37
CA PRO A 31 -14.49 1.32 -10.74
C PRO A 31 -14.65 1.39 -9.22
N ASP A 32 -15.26 0.41 -8.57
CA ASP A 32 -15.58 0.43 -7.15
C ASP A 32 -14.37 0.06 -6.28
N VAL A 33 -13.32 0.85 -6.43
CA VAL A 33 -12.02 0.62 -5.79
C VAL A 33 -11.53 1.90 -5.13
N GLU A 34 -10.99 1.76 -3.91
CA GLU A 34 -10.21 2.80 -3.25
C GLU A 34 -8.78 2.30 -3.09
N ILE A 35 -7.80 3.09 -3.54
CA ILE A 35 -6.40 2.81 -3.30
C ILE A 35 -6.02 3.42 -1.95
N VAL A 36 -5.35 2.63 -1.12
CA VAL A 36 -4.97 3.03 0.24
C VAL A 36 -3.45 2.99 0.35
N SER A 37 -2.84 4.05 0.83
CA SER A 37 -1.39 4.13 0.97
C SER A 37 -0.99 4.94 2.21
N GLY A 38 0.29 4.81 2.59
CA GLY A 38 0.81 5.51 3.76
C GLY A 38 1.28 6.92 3.51
N GLY A 39 1.29 7.39 2.28
CA GLY A 39 1.72 8.74 1.94
C GLY A 39 3.23 8.95 1.96
N ALA A 40 4.03 7.90 2.00
CA ALA A 40 5.49 7.99 1.95
C ALA A 40 5.98 8.11 0.50
N ALA A 41 7.30 8.25 0.33
CA ALA A 41 7.92 8.21 -0.99
C ALA A 41 7.93 6.78 -1.54
N GLY A 42 8.30 6.61 -2.81
CA GLY A 42 8.42 5.31 -3.45
C GLY A 42 7.07 4.72 -3.80
N ALA A 43 6.84 3.46 -3.41
CA ALA A 43 5.61 2.74 -3.77
C ALA A 43 4.34 3.49 -3.37
N ASP A 44 4.33 4.14 -2.21
CA ASP A 44 3.17 4.91 -1.75
C ASP A 44 2.84 6.07 -2.70
N ALA A 45 3.86 6.81 -3.15
CA ALA A 45 3.66 7.91 -4.07
C ALA A 45 3.18 7.42 -5.45
N LEU A 46 3.70 6.29 -5.90
CA LEU A 46 3.25 5.68 -7.16
C LEU A 46 1.82 5.18 -7.06
N ALA A 47 1.40 4.69 -5.89
CA ALA A 47 0.03 4.28 -5.66
C ALA A 47 -0.96 5.45 -5.81
N GLU A 48 -0.60 6.60 -5.27
CA GLU A 48 -1.42 7.81 -5.44
C GLU A 48 -1.51 8.21 -6.91
N ARG A 49 -0.38 8.22 -7.61
CA ARG A 49 -0.34 8.51 -9.05
C ARG A 49 -1.23 7.54 -9.83
N TYR A 50 -1.19 6.27 -9.49
CA TYR A 50 -2.02 5.24 -10.12
C TYR A 50 -3.51 5.55 -9.92
N ALA A 51 -3.93 5.81 -8.69
CA ALA A 51 -5.33 6.12 -8.39
C ALA A 51 -5.81 7.32 -9.20
N ARG A 52 -5.01 8.38 -9.26
CA ARG A 52 -5.35 9.58 -10.04
C ARG A 52 -5.46 9.26 -11.53
N SER A 53 -4.54 8.45 -12.07
CA SER A 53 -4.52 8.12 -13.49
C SER A 53 -5.73 7.27 -13.91
N ARG A 54 -6.33 6.52 -12.98
CA ARG A 54 -7.48 5.65 -13.24
C ARG A 54 -8.81 6.23 -12.74
N GLY A 55 -8.80 7.43 -12.15
CA GLY A 55 -10.00 8.04 -11.61
C GLY A 55 -10.58 7.30 -10.42
N LEU A 56 -9.72 6.65 -9.62
CA LEU A 56 -10.15 5.88 -8.45
C LEU A 56 -10.08 6.72 -7.18
N ALA A 57 -10.88 6.36 -6.19
CA ALA A 57 -10.78 6.94 -4.85
C ALA A 57 -9.40 6.63 -4.26
N PHE A 58 -8.89 7.55 -3.44
CA PHE A 58 -7.60 7.40 -2.80
C PHE A 58 -7.67 7.84 -1.34
N ARG A 59 -7.06 7.07 -0.45
CA ARG A 59 -6.96 7.42 0.97
C ARG A 59 -5.53 7.22 1.46
N ALA A 60 -4.97 8.27 2.09
CA ALA A 60 -3.67 8.20 2.73
C ALA A 60 -3.82 8.02 4.24
N PHE A 61 -2.93 7.22 4.83
CA PHE A 61 -2.80 7.06 6.26
C PHE A 61 -1.41 7.57 6.67
N PRO A 62 -1.24 8.88 6.90
CA PRO A 62 0.07 9.39 7.28
C PRO A 62 0.50 8.89 8.65
N ALA A 63 1.78 8.60 8.81
CA ALA A 63 2.33 8.25 10.11
C ALA A 63 2.52 9.51 10.94
N ASP A 64 2.07 9.49 12.19
CA ASP A 64 2.19 10.62 13.09
C ASP A 64 3.49 10.50 13.92
N TRP A 65 4.61 10.83 13.26
CA TRP A 65 5.93 10.74 13.87
C TRP A 65 6.09 11.64 15.09
N ARG A 66 5.41 12.77 15.12
CA ARG A 66 5.48 13.70 16.25
C ARG A 66 4.85 13.10 17.50
N ARG A 67 3.74 12.38 17.33
CA ARG A 67 3.01 11.78 18.45
C ARG A 67 3.62 10.46 18.91
N TRP A 68 4.02 9.61 17.97
CA TRP A 68 4.36 8.21 18.26
C TRP A 68 5.83 7.87 18.06
N GLY A 69 6.65 8.80 17.54
CA GLY A 69 8.07 8.52 17.28
C GLY A 69 8.24 7.32 16.40
N LYS A 70 9.13 6.42 16.80
CA LYS A 70 9.45 5.21 16.03
C LYS A 70 8.27 4.24 15.87
N LEU A 71 7.27 4.36 16.72
CA LEU A 71 6.07 3.50 16.63
C LEU A 71 5.08 3.98 15.58
N ALA A 72 5.25 5.18 15.05
CA ALA A 72 4.30 5.79 14.12
C ALA A 72 4.10 4.95 12.86
N GLY A 73 5.18 4.40 12.29
CA GLY A 73 5.10 3.53 11.11
C GLY A 73 4.29 2.26 11.38
N PRO A 74 4.66 1.47 12.39
CA PRO A 74 3.88 0.27 12.76
C PRO A 74 2.43 0.56 13.09
N ILE A 75 2.12 1.64 13.80
CA ILE A 75 0.75 2.03 14.13
C ILE A 75 -0.03 2.32 12.84
N ARG A 76 0.53 3.12 11.94
CA ARG A 76 -0.09 3.44 10.66
C ARG A 76 -0.32 2.19 9.80
N ASN A 77 0.65 1.28 9.77
CA ASN A 77 0.53 0.02 9.03
C ASN A 77 -0.63 -0.81 9.54
N ARG A 78 -0.80 -0.88 10.87
CA ARG A 78 -1.94 -1.58 11.47
C ARG A 78 -3.27 -0.92 11.09
N GLN A 79 -3.32 0.40 11.08
CA GLN A 79 -4.52 1.13 10.66
C GLN A 79 -4.90 0.78 9.23
N MET A 80 -3.95 0.74 8.32
CA MET A 80 -4.20 0.35 6.92
C MET A 80 -4.64 -1.12 6.82
N ALA A 81 -4.01 -2.01 7.58
CA ALA A 81 -4.37 -3.43 7.59
C ALA A 81 -5.82 -3.65 8.07
N ASP A 82 -6.23 -2.91 9.09
CA ASP A 82 -7.58 -3.01 9.62
C ASP A 82 -8.63 -2.42 8.66
N TYR A 83 -8.24 -1.43 7.89
CA TYR A 83 -9.13 -0.74 6.95
C TYR A 83 -9.25 -1.47 5.61
N GLY A 84 -8.19 -2.09 5.14
CA GLY A 84 -8.08 -2.62 3.77
C GLY A 84 -8.83 -3.91 3.54
N SER A 85 -9.05 -4.22 2.26
CA SER A 85 -9.62 -5.49 1.81
C SER A 85 -8.55 -6.48 1.40
N ALA A 86 -7.46 -5.98 0.82
CA ALA A 86 -6.30 -6.76 0.38
C ALA A 86 -5.08 -5.83 0.33
N ALA A 87 -3.90 -6.40 0.15
CA ALA A 87 -2.67 -5.62 0.09
C ALA A 87 -1.73 -6.12 -1.01
N VAL A 88 -1.09 -5.18 -1.70
CA VAL A 88 0.02 -5.43 -2.62
C VAL A 88 1.22 -4.67 -2.08
N VAL A 89 2.33 -5.35 -1.88
CA VAL A 89 3.50 -4.78 -1.22
C VAL A 89 4.74 -4.99 -2.08
N TYR A 90 5.41 -3.89 -2.44
CA TYR A 90 6.65 -3.90 -3.21
C TYR A 90 7.83 -3.84 -2.25
N TRP A 91 8.56 -4.93 -2.11
CA TRP A 91 9.58 -5.10 -1.09
C TRP A 91 10.95 -5.40 -1.68
N ASP A 92 11.96 -4.63 -1.22
CA ASP A 92 13.36 -4.83 -1.61
C ASP A 92 14.03 -5.99 -0.84
N GLY A 93 13.31 -6.63 0.08
CA GLY A 93 13.85 -7.72 0.89
C GLY A 93 14.60 -7.24 2.13
N ARG A 94 14.70 -5.94 2.36
CA ARG A 94 15.49 -5.34 3.45
C ARG A 94 14.71 -4.37 4.32
N SER A 95 13.82 -3.59 3.74
CA SER A 95 13.07 -2.55 4.44
C SER A 95 12.23 -3.15 5.57
N ARG A 96 12.51 -2.69 6.81
CA ARG A 96 11.79 -3.16 8.00
C ARG A 96 10.35 -2.68 8.03
N GLY A 97 10.12 -1.44 7.60
CA GLY A 97 8.77 -0.88 7.54
C GLY A 97 7.87 -1.63 6.57
N THR A 98 8.43 -2.05 5.44
CA THR A 98 7.71 -2.86 4.46
C THR A 98 7.45 -4.26 4.98
N ALA A 99 8.43 -4.89 5.63
CA ALA A 99 8.24 -6.19 6.27
C ALA A 99 7.15 -6.13 7.35
N ASP A 100 7.11 -5.05 8.12
CA ASP A 100 6.07 -4.83 9.13
C ASP A 100 4.68 -4.70 8.48
N MET A 101 4.58 -4.02 7.34
CA MET A 101 3.30 -3.93 6.62
C MET A 101 2.82 -5.31 6.17
N ILE A 102 3.72 -6.15 5.67
CA ILE A 102 3.38 -7.51 5.27
C ILE A 102 2.84 -8.28 6.48
N SER A 103 3.53 -8.20 7.62
CA SER A 103 3.11 -8.87 8.85
C SER A 103 1.76 -8.36 9.35
N SER A 104 1.55 -7.04 9.35
CA SER A 104 0.31 -6.42 9.82
C SER A 104 -0.88 -6.84 8.95
N ALA A 105 -0.70 -6.81 7.64
CA ALA A 105 -1.75 -7.20 6.69
C ALA A 105 -2.09 -8.68 6.82
N SER A 106 -1.08 -9.54 6.94
CA SER A 106 -1.27 -10.98 7.13
C SER A 106 -2.01 -11.28 8.44
N ALA A 107 -1.61 -10.62 9.53
CA ALA A 107 -2.25 -10.79 10.83
C ALA A 107 -3.71 -10.34 10.82
N ALA A 108 -4.05 -9.34 10.02
CA ALA A 108 -5.43 -8.86 9.87
C ALA A 108 -6.27 -9.76 8.94
N GLY A 109 -5.69 -10.80 8.39
CA GLY A 109 -6.40 -11.75 7.52
C GLY A 109 -6.54 -11.29 6.07
N LEU A 110 -5.82 -10.28 5.64
CA LEU A 110 -5.85 -9.82 4.26
C LEU A 110 -5.11 -10.79 3.34
N ARG A 111 -5.58 -10.88 2.10
CA ARG A 111 -4.76 -11.47 1.04
C ARG A 111 -3.62 -10.51 0.74
N VAL A 112 -2.39 -10.99 0.83
CA VAL A 112 -1.20 -10.16 0.62
C VAL A 112 -0.45 -10.70 -0.59
N VAL A 113 -0.20 -9.82 -1.56
CA VAL A 113 0.66 -10.11 -2.72
C VAL A 113 1.96 -9.36 -2.50
N VAL A 114 3.05 -10.09 -2.34
CA VAL A 114 4.39 -9.51 -2.17
C VAL A 114 5.12 -9.56 -3.50
N ARG A 115 5.57 -8.40 -3.95
CA ARG A 115 6.33 -8.26 -5.21
C ARG A 115 7.74 -7.80 -4.87
N ARG A 116 8.71 -8.68 -5.10
CA ARG A 116 10.12 -8.37 -4.88
C ARG A 116 10.70 -7.58 -6.05
N PHE A 117 11.65 -6.72 -5.72
CA PHE A 117 12.37 -5.97 -6.75
C PHE A 117 13.81 -5.67 -6.34
#